data_9647a8ab77da064cc86b8d8cc92b77d9
#
_entry.id   9647a8ab77da064cc86b8d8cc92b77d9
#
_cell.length_a   1.000
_cell.length_b   1.000
_cell.length_c   1.000
_cell.angle_alpha   90.00
_cell.angle_beta   90.00
_cell.angle_gamma   90.00
#
_symmetry.space_group_name_H-M   'P 1'
#
loop_
_entity.id
_entity.type
_entity.pdbx_description
1 polymer ?
#
loop_
_entity_poly.entity_id
_entity_poly.type
_entity_poly.pdbx_seq_one_letter_code
_entity_poly.pdbx_strand_id
1 'polypeptide(L)'
;SVGAQKIYKFQNTKLSDEKRIDALLEELMLEEKIALLGSDLAVPRLGILSCRHHEGLHGLALGGPAAWGGRKKGEDGKIIPTDRPTTIFPQSYGLGATWDVDLVKKVGEQASLEARYYMQRPEDKRTALVMRAPNADLARDPRWGRTEESYGEDAFLTARLTVANIKGLQGDN
;
A
#
# COMPACT_ATOMS: atom_id res chain seq x y z
N SER A 1 -19.08 -29.37 17.46
CA SER A 1 -17.69 -29.85 17.19
C SER A 1 -17.02 -28.86 16.29
N VAL A 2 -16.03 -28.15 16.81
CA VAL A 2 -15.15 -27.32 15.99
C VAL A 2 -14.31 -28.29 15.15
N GLY A 3 -14.63 -28.40 13.85
CA GLY A 3 -13.87 -29.25 12.94
C GLY A 3 -12.41 -28.82 12.94
N ALA A 4 -11.49 -29.78 13.03
CA ALA A 4 -10.06 -29.52 12.96
C ALA A 4 -9.75 -28.78 11.63
N GLN A 5 -9.21 -27.58 11.71
CA GLN A 5 -8.83 -26.80 10.54
C GLN A 5 -7.75 -27.55 9.76
N LYS A 6 -8.00 -27.85 8.50
CA LYS A 6 -7.01 -28.52 7.63
C LYS A 6 -5.74 -27.65 7.59
N ILE A 7 -4.62 -28.22 7.99
CA ILE A 7 -3.30 -27.56 7.88
C ILE A 7 -2.70 -27.92 6.52
N TYR A 8 -2.38 -26.92 5.73
CA TYR A 8 -1.79 -27.07 4.40
C TYR A 8 -0.26 -27.01 4.45
N LYS A 9 0.40 -27.72 3.54
CA LYS A 9 1.87 -27.78 3.45
C LYS A 9 2.51 -26.40 3.29
N PHE A 10 1.88 -25.48 2.53
CA PHE A 10 2.38 -24.10 2.33
C PHE A 10 2.40 -23.26 3.62
N GLN A 11 1.63 -23.64 4.65
CA GLN A 11 1.60 -22.94 5.94
C GLN A 11 2.80 -23.31 6.84
N ASN A 12 3.57 -24.32 6.47
CA ASN A 12 4.75 -24.71 7.22
C ASN A 12 5.92 -23.75 7.00
N THR A 13 6.15 -22.86 7.96
CA THR A 13 7.21 -21.82 7.92
C THR A 13 8.64 -22.39 8.00
N LYS A 14 8.81 -23.69 8.26
CA LYS A 14 10.13 -24.36 8.21
C LYS A 14 10.56 -24.72 6.79
N LEU A 15 9.66 -24.68 5.82
CA LEU A 15 9.99 -24.85 4.42
C LEU A 15 10.52 -23.55 3.83
N SER A 16 11.36 -23.65 2.80
CA SER A 16 11.76 -22.48 2.00
C SER A 16 10.55 -21.86 1.29
N ASP A 17 10.63 -20.59 0.97
CA ASP A 17 9.53 -19.87 0.30
C ASP A 17 9.16 -20.53 -1.02
N GLU A 18 10.14 -20.97 -1.84
CA GLU A 18 9.91 -21.72 -3.08
C GLU A 18 9.04 -22.96 -2.85
N LYS A 19 9.39 -23.79 -1.87
CA LYS A 19 8.61 -25.00 -1.54
C LYS A 19 7.21 -24.68 -1.01
N ARG A 20 7.06 -23.54 -0.35
CA ARG A 20 5.76 -23.07 0.12
C ARG A 20 4.90 -22.57 -1.03
N ILE A 21 5.51 -21.82 -1.96
CA ILE A 21 4.85 -21.33 -3.19
C ILE A 21 4.38 -22.51 -4.05
N ASP A 22 5.25 -23.49 -4.31
CA ASP A 22 4.88 -24.70 -5.06
C ASP A 22 3.69 -25.42 -4.41
N ALA A 23 3.76 -25.63 -3.09
CA ALA A 23 2.69 -26.29 -2.36
C ALA A 23 1.37 -25.48 -2.38
N LEU A 24 1.43 -24.15 -2.42
CA LEU A 24 0.25 -23.31 -2.59
C LEU A 24 -0.33 -23.43 -4.00
N LEU A 25 0.52 -23.40 -5.02
CA LEU A 25 0.11 -23.54 -6.42
C LEU A 25 -0.57 -24.90 -6.70
N GLU A 26 -0.15 -25.98 -6.00
CA GLU A 26 -0.80 -27.30 -6.09
C GLU A 26 -2.23 -27.28 -5.49
N GLU A 27 -2.47 -26.51 -4.44
CA GLU A 27 -3.78 -26.42 -3.78
C GLU A 27 -4.77 -25.46 -4.48
N LEU A 28 -4.26 -24.49 -5.27
CA LEU A 28 -5.09 -23.49 -5.94
C LEU A 28 -5.85 -24.07 -7.14
N MET A 29 -7.16 -23.80 -7.22
CA MET A 29 -7.97 -24.03 -8.42
C MET A 29 -7.62 -23.01 -9.52
N LEU A 30 -7.98 -23.32 -10.76
CA LEU A 30 -7.69 -22.43 -11.89
C LEU A 30 -8.36 -21.05 -11.72
N GLU A 31 -9.60 -21.02 -11.26
CA GLU A 31 -10.35 -19.79 -11.01
C GLU A 31 -9.69 -18.93 -9.92
N GLU A 32 -9.16 -19.57 -8.88
CA GLU A 32 -8.43 -18.88 -7.81
C GLU A 32 -7.11 -18.32 -8.33
N LYS A 33 -6.37 -19.06 -9.16
CA LYS A 33 -5.15 -18.57 -9.83
C LYS A 33 -5.43 -17.35 -10.69
N ILE A 34 -6.53 -17.36 -11.45
CA ILE A 34 -6.97 -16.22 -12.27
C ILE A 34 -7.34 -15.03 -11.38
N ALA A 35 -8.10 -15.27 -10.30
CA ALA A 35 -8.52 -14.21 -9.37
C ALA A 35 -7.32 -13.53 -8.68
N LEU A 36 -6.27 -14.29 -8.35
CA LEU A 36 -5.04 -13.76 -7.76
C LEU A 36 -4.22 -12.85 -8.69
N LEU A 37 -4.52 -12.79 -9.99
CA LEU A 37 -3.96 -11.79 -10.90
C LEU A 37 -4.63 -10.42 -10.76
N GLY A 38 -5.73 -10.34 -10.03
CA GLY A 38 -6.45 -9.11 -9.74
C GLY A 38 -5.89 -8.37 -8.51
N SER A 39 -6.70 -7.47 -7.97
CA SER A 39 -6.34 -6.63 -6.82
C SER A 39 -6.73 -7.23 -5.46
N ASP A 40 -7.59 -8.26 -5.43
CA ASP A 40 -7.97 -8.98 -4.21
C ASP A 40 -7.27 -10.34 -4.16
N LEU A 41 -6.29 -10.44 -3.28
CA LEU A 41 -5.42 -11.62 -3.15
C LEU A 41 -5.94 -12.64 -2.12
N ALA A 42 -7.23 -12.60 -1.77
CA ALA A 42 -7.82 -13.54 -0.83
C ALA A 42 -8.09 -14.90 -1.47
N VAL A 43 -7.83 -15.96 -0.73
CA VAL A 43 -8.30 -17.32 -1.02
C VAL A 43 -8.91 -17.90 0.26
N PRO A 44 -10.17 -17.52 0.58
CA PRO A 44 -10.79 -17.86 1.88
C PRO A 44 -10.82 -19.37 2.14
N ARG A 45 -10.99 -20.18 1.11
CA ARG A 45 -10.97 -21.65 1.21
C ARG A 45 -9.67 -22.19 1.81
N LEU A 46 -8.55 -21.53 1.54
CA LEU A 46 -7.22 -21.90 2.02
C LEU A 46 -6.81 -21.10 3.26
N GLY A 47 -7.69 -20.26 3.81
CA GLY A 47 -7.39 -19.39 4.94
C GLY A 47 -6.47 -18.22 4.58
N ILE A 48 -6.31 -17.89 3.29
CA ILE A 48 -5.49 -16.76 2.84
C ILE A 48 -6.36 -15.51 2.85
N LEU A 49 -5.93 -14.54 3.64
CA LEU A 49 -6.57 -13.22 3.71
C LEU A 49 -6.08 -12.34 2.58
N SER A 50 -6.91 -11.37 2.17
CA SER A 50 -6.52 -10.38 1.18
C SER A 50 -5.36 -9.54 1.68
N CYS A 51 -4.37 -9.35 0.82
CA CYS A 51 -3.35 -8.33 0.99
C CYS A 51 -3.75 -7.10 0.17
N ARG A 52 -4.55 -6.22 0.75
CA ARG A 52 -4.95 -4.97 0.10
C ARG A 52 -3.81 -3.96 0.09
N HIS A 53 -3.93 -2.96 -0.75
CA HIS A 53 -2.96 -1.88 -0.87
C HIS A 53 -3.64 -0.53 -0.68
N HIS A 54 -2.85 0.46 -0.30
CA HIS A 54 -3.23 1.87 -0.21
C HIS A 54 -2.39 2.70 -1.16
N GLU A 55 -2.94 3.81 -1.59
CA GLU A 55 -2.14 4.85 -2.23
C GLU A 55 -1.38 5.64 -1.16
N GLY A 56 -0.22 6.20 -1.52
CA GLY A 56 0.66 6.83 -0.53
C GLY A 56 1.60 7.88 -1.09
N LEU A 57 1.30 8.47 -2.26
CA LEU A 57 2.21 9.41 -2.93
C LEU A 57 2.48 10.68 -2.11
N HIS A 58 1.49 11.17 -1.38
CA HIS A 58 1.60 12.34 -0.53
C HIS A 58 0.94 12.13 0.85
N GLY A 59 1.12 10.96 1.41
CA GLY A 59 0.54 10.50 2.66
C GLY A 59 -0.39 9.32 2.46
N LEU A 60 -0.83 8.72 3.57
CA LEU A 60 -1.70 7.55 3.50
C LEU A 60 -3.09 7.93 2.96
N ALA A 61 -3.48 7.35 1.82
CA ALA A 61 -4.83 7.42 1.29
C ALA A 61 -5.54 6.08 1.53
N LEU A 62 -6.46 6.05 2.48
CA LEU A 62 -7.25 4.89 2.81
C LEU A 62 -8.29 4.60 1.72
N GLY A 63 -8.14 3.47 1.06
CA GLY A 63 -8.92 3.07 -0.10
C GLY A 63 -8.19 3.36 -1.42
N GLY A 64 -8.72 2.85 -2.52
CA GLY A 64 -8.22 3.11 -3.86
C GLY A 64 -8.99 4.25 -4.54
N PRO A 65 -8.71 4.53 -5.83
CA PRO A 65 -9.37 5.57 -6.60
C PRO A 65 -10.90 5.52 -6.56
N ALA A 66 -11.48 4.34 -6.47
CA ALA A 66 -12.93 4.16 -6.34
C ALA A 66 -13.51 4.75 -5.04
N ALA A 67 -12.69 4.91 -3.99
CA ALA A 67 -13.11 5.52 -2.74
C ALA A 67 -13.01 7.06 -2.76
N TRP A 68 -12.23 7.63 -3.67
CA TRP A 68 -11.99 9.10 -3.72
C TRP A 68 -13.22 9.90 -4.17
N GLY A 69 -14.09 9.29 -5.00
CA GLY A 69 -15.35 9.90 -5.43
C GLY A 69 -16.50 9.76 -4.42
N GLY A 70 -16.33 8.94 -3.40
CA GLY A 70 -17.37 8.50 -2.48
C GLY A 70 -17.42 9.29 -1.16
N ARG A 71 -17.05 10.58 -1.13
CA ARG A 71 -17.28 11.40 0.07
C ARG A 71 -18.76 11.43 0.36
N LYS A 72 -19.15 10.81 1.48
CA LYS A 72 -20.53 10.84 1.93
C LYS A 72 -20.94 12.30 2.14
N LYS A 73 -22.08 12.68 1.55
CA LYS A 73 -22.71 13.97 1.81
C LYS A 73 -23.83 13.77 2.83
N GLY A 74 -23.95 14.69 3.76
CA GLY A 74 -25.10 14.79 4.64
C GLY A 74 -26.34 15.25 3.87
N GLU A 75 -27.48 15.25 4.53
CA GLU A 75 -28.75 15.75 3.96
C GLU A 75 -28.68 17.24 3.56
N ASP A 76 -27.78 17.98 4.20
CA ASP A 76 -27.48 19.38 3.89
C ASP A 76 -26.54 19.57 2.68
N GLY A 77 -26.17 18.49 2.00
CA GLY A 77 -25.23 18.47 0.88
C GLY A 77 -23.76 18.67 1.24
N LYS A 78 -23.44 18.90 2.52
CA LYS A 78 -22.05 19.05 2.97
C LYS A 78 -21.36 17.70 3.11
N ILE A 79 -20.04 17.71 2.89
CA ILE A 79 -19.22 16.53 3.05
C ILE A 79 -19.17 16.15 4.53
N ILE A 80 -19.55 14.92 4.85
CA ILE A 80 -19.37 14.36 6.18
C ILE A 80 -17.86 14.15 6.39
N PRO A 81 -17.25 14.71 7.46
CA PRO A 81 -15.85 14.45 7.77
C PRO A 81 -15.58 12.95 7.91
N THR A 82 -14.44 12.51 7.43
CA THR A 82 -14.01 11.12 7.64
C THR A 82 -13.69 10.90 9.12
N ASP A 83 -14.03 9.74 9.64
CA ASP A 83 -13.57 9.23 10.94
C ASP A 83 -12.13 8.67 10.89
N ARG A 84 -11.49 8.75 9.72
CA ARG A 84 -10.15 8.25 9.44
C ARG A 84 -9.25 9.36 8.90
N PRO A 85 -8.91 10.35 9.73
CA PRO A 85 -8.00 11.40 9.30
C PRO A 85 -6.61 10.85 9.03
N THR A 86 -5.98 11.32 7.96
CA THR A 86 -4.59 11.03 7.61
C THR A 86 -3.85 12.31 7.32
N THR A 87 -2.53 12.32 7.50
CA THR A 87 -1.71 13.48 7.17
C THR A 87 -1.52 13.56 5.66
N ILE A 88 -1.75 14.76 5.10
CA ILE A 88 -1.49 15.08 3.70
C ILE A 88 -0.20 15.88 3.63
N PHE A 89 0.76 15.37 2.85
CA PHE A 89 2.04 16.02 2.57
C PHE A 89 2.01 16.67 1.19
N PRO A 90 2.97 17.54 0.86
CA PRO A 90 3.13 18.04 -0.50
C PRO A 90 3.30 16.92 -1.52
N GLN A 91 2.94 17.17 -2.78
CA GLN A 91 3.23 16.27 -3.89
C GLN A 91 4.73 16.00 -4.03
N SER A 92 5.10 14.87 -4.63
CA SER A 92 6.48 14.41 -4.69
C SER A 92 7.43 15.43 -5.34
N TYR A 93 6.98 16.15 -6.39
CA TYR A 93 7.81 17.19 -7.01
C TYR A 93 8.14 18.34 -6.04
N GLY A 94 7.20 18.70 -5.16
CA GLY A 94 7.43 19.70 -4.12
C GLY A 94 8.41 19.20 -3.06
N LEU A 95 8.29 17.92 -2.66
CA LEU A 95 9.26 17.28 -1.78
C LEU A 95 10.62 17.16 -2.44
N GLY A 96 10.67 16.88 -3.75
CA GLY A 96 11.91 16.84 -4.53
C GLY A 96 12.66 18.16 -4.54
N ALA A 97 11.93 19.28 -4.64
CA ALA A 97 12.50 20.64 -4.64
C ALA A 97 13.15 21.02 -3.29
N THR A 98 12.87 20.30 -2.22
CA THR A 98 13.52 20.52 -0.90
C THR A 98 14.96 20.02 -0.85
N TRP A 99 15.32 19.02 -1.65
CA TRP A 99 16.61 18.29 -1.61
C TRP A 99 16.90 17.65 -0.24
N ASP A 100 15.90 17.56 0.61
CA ASP A 100 16.01 17.10 1.99
C ASP A 100 15.62 15.61 2.10
N VAL A 101 16.65 14.77 2.12
CA VAL A 101 16.53 13.30 2.23
C VAL A 101 15.91 12.89 3.57
N ASP A 102 16.27 13.59 4.66
CA ASP A 102 15.78 13.26 6.01
C ASP A 102 14.31 13.64 6.17
N LEU A 103 13.90 14.77 5.58
CA LEU A 103 12.48 15.14 5.52
C LEU A 103 11.65 14.08 4.80
N VAL A 104 12.11 13.62 3.63
CA VAL A 104 11.38 12.63 2.83
C VAL A 104 11.31 11.28 3.56
N LYS A 105 12.36 10.89 4.30
CA LYS A 105 12.31 9.71 5.18
C LYS A 105 11.23 9.86 6.26
N LYS A 106 11.17 11.01 6.94
CA LYS A 106 10.14 11.30 7.97
C LYS A 106 8.72 11.28 7.41
N VAL A 107 8.51 11.75 6.20
CA VAL A 107 7.21 11.63 5.49
C VAL A 107 6.81 10.17 5.35
N GLY A 108 7.72 9.28 4.93
CA GLY A 108 7.50 7.84 4.86
C GLY A 108 7.21 7.23 6.24
N GLU A 109 7.96 7.60 7.27
CA GLU A 109 7.75 7.14 8.65
C GLU A 109 6.35 7.50 9.16
N GLN A 110 5.90 8.74 8.93
CA GLN A 110 4.57 9.17 9.35
C GLN A 110 3.47 8.43 8.62
N ALA A 111 3.58 8.27 7.30
CA ALA A 111 2.60 7.52 6.51
C ALA A 111 2.53 6.04 6.95
N SER A 112 3.67 5.44 7.26
CA SER A 112 3.78 4.09 7.79
C SER A 112 3.15 3.93 9.17
N LEU A 113 3.37 4.89 10.06
CA LEU A 113 2.76 4.91 11.40
C LEU A 113 1.23 4.94 11.30
N GLU A 114 0.69 5.80 10.45
CA GLU A 114 -0.75 5.90 10.21
C GLU A 114 -1.33 4.60 9.62
N ALA A 115 -0.63 3.98 8.64
CA ALA A 115 -1.07 2.70 8.06
C ALA A 115 -1.13 1.59 9.13
N ARG A 116 -0.11 1.50 10.00
CA ARG A 116 -0.09 0.54 11.10
C ARG A 116 -1.17 0.81 12.15
N TYR A 117 -1.42 2.08 12.45
CA TYR A 117 -2.50 2.48 13.36
C TYR A 117 -3.87 2.00 12.86
N TYR A 118 -4.20 2.29 11.59
CA TYR A 118 -5.46 1.87 11.01
C TYR A 118 -5.58 0.35 10.88
N MET A 119 -4.50 -0.35 10.57
CA MET A 119 -4.50 -1.82 10.50
C MET A 119 -4.86 -2.49 11.84
N GLN A 120 -4.52 -1.84 12.97
CA GLN A 120 -4.79 -2.38 14.30
C GLN A 120 -6.23 -2.13 14.77
N ARG A 121 -6.97 -1.25 14.12
CA ARG A 121 -8.35 -0.94 14.50
C ARG A 121 -9.29 -2.08 14.08
N PRO A 122 -10.10 -2.62 15.01
CA PRO A 122 -11.02 -3.73 14.68
C PRO A 122 -12.03 -3.41 13.59
N GLU A 123 -12.47 -2.15 13.49
CA GLU A 123 -13.39 -1.63 12.48
C GLU A 123 -12.77 -1.51 11.08
N ASP A 124 -11.45 -1.48 10.99
CA ASP A 124 -10.70 -1.29 9.75
C ASP A 124 -10.15 -2.60 9.17
N LYS A 125 -10.90 -3.69 9.30
CA LYS A 125 -10.53 -5.07 8.87
C LYS A 125 -10.03 -5.21 7.43
N ARG A 126 -10.10 -4.16 6.63
CA ARG A 126 -9.71 -4.14 5.22
C ARG A 126 -8.42 -3.38 4.96
N THR A 127 -7.78 -2.84 5.99
CA THR A 127 -6.52 -2.14 5.84
C THR A 127 -5.37 -3.13 5.69
N ALA A 128 -4.36 -2.74 4.91
CA ALA A 128 -3.16 -3.53 4.68
C ALA A 128 -1.91 -2.65 4.85
N LEU A 129 -0.76 -3.29 4.98
CA LEU A 129 0.52 -2.58 5.08
C LEU A 129 1.22 -2.40 3.73
N VAL A 130 0.57 -2.78 2.63
CA VAL A 130 1.11 -2.55 1.28
C VAL A 130 0.73 -1.14 0.84
N MET A 131 1.74 -0.31 0.60
CA MET A 131 1.57 1.06 0.12
C MET A 131 2.16 1.21 -1.28
N ARG A 132 1.37 1.73 -2.22
CA ARG A 132 1.79 2.02 -3.60
C ARG A 132 2.45 3.39 -3.65
N ALA A 133 3.65 3.46 -3.10
CA ALA A 133 4.50 4.64 -3.05
C ALA A 133 5.95 4.22 -2.72
N PRO A 134 6.92 5.10 -3.00
CA PRO A 134 6.83 6.29 -3.84
C PRO A 134 6.80 5.97 -5.34
N ASN A 135 6.49 6.97 -6.18
CA ASN A 135 6.76 6.88 -7.62
C ASN A 135 8.25 7.19 -7.86
N ALA A 136 8.97 6.26 -8.51
CA ALA A 136 10.40 6.37 -8.81
C ALA A 136 10.68 6.76 -10.27
N ASP A 137 9.64 7.10 -11.04
CA ASP A 137 9.80 7.57 -12.42
C ASP A 137 10.48 8.93 -12.48
N LEU A 138 11.11 9.24 -13.61
CA LEU A 138 11.76 10.53 -13.83
C LEU A 138 10.84 11.47 -14.62
N ALA A 139 10.70 12.71 -14.15
CA ALA A 139 9.89 13.76 -14.76
C ALA A 139 10.59 14.39 -15.98
N ARG A 140 10.91 13.60 -17.01
CA ARG A 140 11.67 14.03 -18.19
C ARG A 140 10.81 14.61 -19.32
N ASP A 141 9.57 14.18 -19.42
CA ASP A 141 8.66 14.61 -20.47
C ASP A 141 7.47 15.37 -19.86
N PRO A 142 7.30 16.67 -20.15
CA PRO A 142 6.20 17.47 -19.58
C PRO A 142 4.81 17.03 -20.06
N ARG A 143 4.72 16.19 -21.11
CA ARG A 143 3.45 15.62 -21.59
C ARG A 143 3.00 14.43 -20.76
N TRP A 144 3.87 13.88 -19.92
CA TRP A 144 3.50 12.75 -19.05
C TRP A 144 2.51 13.21 -17.97
N GLY A 145 1.33 12.59 -17.92
CA GLY A 145 0.22 13.01 -17.08
C GLY A 145 0.39 12.78 -15.59
N ARG A 146 1.52 12.17 -15.16
CA ARG A 146 1.83 11.88 -13.74
C ARG A 146 3.14 12.53 -13.28
N THR A 147 3.58 13.59 -13.95
CA THR A 147 4.85 14.28 -13.67
C THR A 147 4.92 14.77 -12.21
N GLU A 148 3.80 15.23 -11.63
CA GLU A 148 3.76 15.69 -10.25
C GLU A 148 4.00 14.59 -9.20
N GLU A 149 3.89 13.35 -9.57
CA GLU A 149 4.15 12.23 -8.67
C GLU A 149 5.65 11.89 -8.54
N SER A 150 6.48 12.45 -9.40
CA SER A 150 7.94 12.23 -9.40
C SER A 150 8.66 13.26 -8.53
N TYR A 151 9.81 12.86 -7.96
CA TYR A 151 10.69 13.80 -7.25
C TYR A 151 11.46 14.75 -8.14
N GLY A 152 11.48 14.54 -9.46
CA GLY A 152 12.15 15.40 -10.43
C GLY A 152 12.71 14.66 -11.63
N GLU A 153 13.47 15.36 -12.45
CA GLU A 153 14.09 14.82 -13.68
C GLU A 153 15.48 14.21 -13.45
N ASP A 154 16.14 14.60 -12.35
CA ASP A 154 17.48 14.10 -12.01
C ASP A 154 17.41 12.70 -11.40
N ALA A 155 18.13 11.76 -12.02
CA ALA A 155 18.10 10.37 -11.61
C ALA A 155 18.74 10.13 -10.24
N PHE A 156 19.80 10.87 -9.91
CA PHE A 156 20.49 10.70 -8.62
C PHE A 156 19.63 11.21 -7.48
N LEU A 157 19.07 12.43 -7.61
CA LEU A 157 18.18 13.01 -6.61
C LEU A 157 16.95 12.12 -6.39
N THR A 158 16.28 11.73 -7.49
CA THR A 158 15.09 10.87 -7.43
C THR A 158 15.40 9.54 -6.74
N ALA A 159 16.54 8.89 -7.06
CA ALA A 159 16.94 7.66 -6.41
C ALA A 159 17.18 7.84 -4.89
N ARG A 160 17.86 8.93 -4.48
CA ARG A 160 18.11 9.21 -3.06
C ARG A 160 16.83 9.43 -2.28
N LEU A 161 15.91 10.23 -2.80
CA LEU A 161 14.64 10.54 -2.15
C LEU A 161 13.69 9.32 -2.14
N THR A 162 13.65 8.56 -3.24
CA THR A 162 12.89 7.30 -3.33
C THR A 162 13.35 6.31 -2.25
N VAL A 163 14.66 6.08 -2.14
CA VAL A 163 15.23 5.17 -1.12
C VAL A 163 14.91 5.66 0.30
N ALA A 164 15.00 6.98 0.54
CA ALA A 164 14.67 7.56 1.84
C ALA A 164 13.20 7.34 2.21
N ASN A 165 12.28 7.58 1.27
CA ASN A 165 10.86 7.33 1.50
C ASN A 165 10.57 5.86 1.79
N ILE A 166 11.13 4.94 0.97
CA ILE A 166 10.97 3.49 1.18
C ILE A 166 11.47 3.06 2.55
N LYS A 167 12.66 3.54 2.97
CA LYS A 167 13.18 3.25 4.32
C LYS A 167 12.24 3.77 5.41
N GLY A 168 11.66 4.95 5.24
CA GLY A 168 10.66 5.47 6.15
C GLY A 168 9.40 4.59 6.21
N LEU A 169 8.89 4.15 5.06
CA LEU A 169 7.72 3.27 4.97
C LEU A 169 7.97 1.90 5.60
N GLN A 170 9.14 1.31 5.39
CA GLN A 170 9.50 -0.01 5.94
C GLN A 170 9.78 0.06 7.45
N GLY A 171 10.37 1.14 7.92
CA GLY A 171 10.84 1.27 9.30
C GLY A 171 12.14 0.49 9.54
N ASP A 172 12.55 0.45 10.81
CA ASP A 172 13.79 -0.22 11.25
C ASP A 172 13.48 -1.67 11.73
N ASN A 173 12.88 -2.50 10.90
CA ASN A 173 12.62 -3.91 11.22
C ASN A 173 13.75 -4.82 10.78
#